data_581bdcfccfd5e0a3e685c39e205370c1
#
_entry.id   581bdcfccfd5e0a3e685c39e205370c1
#
_cell.length_a   1.000
_cell.length_b   1.000
_cell.length_c   1.000
_cell.angle_alpha   90.00
_cell.angle_beta   90.00
_cell.angle_gamma   90.00
#
_symmetry.space_group_name_H-M   'P 1'
#
loop_
_entity.id
_entity.type
_entity.pdbx_description
1 polymer ?
#
loop_
_entity_poly.entity_id
_entity_poly.type
_entity_poly.pdbx_seq_one_letter_code
_entity_poly.pdbx_strand_id
1 'polypeptide(L)'
;YSKFLVTIGDFEASRSSGGDEPLRDPDHYVVDLMRLPAGGFILTEFNDVAAERWDRVGYSLPNADDTAQAADGTAAADRDFMVQAGYSIYVEGTISKPDGQSCTPGDPMTCTPAPTVTFKWGLAAGTSFADCASPDGVAGFAVPSGGTAQIKPTIHGDHWFFTNITQGAEVTERRAQWIADADADHDGDTTLDELRATPAAKLFPAELGYNLSGALIPIVTAYDYLEAQVRTLGDFQGEGECPTRELL
;
A
#
# COMPACT_ATOMS: atom_id res chain seq x y z
N TYR A 1 -9.58 9.26 3.86
CA TYR A 1 -10.25 8.03 3.46
C TYR A 1 -11.52 7.83 4.27
N SER A 2 -12.55 7.28 3.63
CA SER A 2 -13.76 6.78 4.29
C SER A 2 -13.74 5.26 4.46
N LYS A 3 -12.96 4.55 3.61
CA LYS A 3 -12.68 3.12 3.69
C LYS A 3 -11.26 2.82 3.18
N PHE A 4 -10.59 1.85 3.83
CA PHE A 4 -9.28 1.40 3.43
C PHE A 4 -9.11 -0.07 3.82
N LEU A 5 -9.33 -0.96 2.87
CA LEU A 5 -9.19 -2.40 3.05
C LEU A 5 -7.87 -2.88 2.45
N VAL A 6 -7.18 -3.75 3.15
CA VAL A 6 -6.00 -4.46 2.63
C VAL A 6 -6.14 -5.95 2.92
N THR A 7 -5.62 -6.78 2.02
CA THR A 7 -5.36 -8.19 2.31
C THR A 7 -3.91 -8.32 2.71
N ILE A 8 -3.62 -8.88 3.89
CA ILE A 8 -2.26 -9.05 4.42
C ILE A 8 -2.09 -10.49 4.93
N GLY A 9 -0.90 -11.06 4.78
CA GLY A 9 -0.60 -12.41 5.24
C GLY A 9 0.80 -12.88 4.86
N ASP A 10 0.98 -14.19 4.78
CA ASP A 10 2.26 -14.86 4.47
C ASP A 10 3.43 -14.35 5.32
N PHE A 11 3.19 -14.18 6.62
CA PHE A 11 4.27 -13.74 7.49
C PHE A 11 5.37 -14.80 7.56
N GLU A 12 6.60 -14.35 7.39
CA GLU A 12 7.79 -15.19 7.54
C GLU A 12 8.89 -14.46 8.32
N ALA A 13 9.53 -15.14 9.28
CA ALA A 13 10.77 -14.69 9.88
C ALA A 13 11.76 -15.83 9.98
N SER A 14 13.03 -15.55 9.64
CA SER A 14 14.12 -16.51 9.72
C SER A 14 15.44 -15.84 10.11
N ARG A 15 16.48 -16.63 10.30
CA ARG A 15 17.83 -16.17 10.64
C ARG A 15 18.80 -16.46 9.51
N SER A 16 19.55 -15.47 9.09
CA SER A 16 20.61 -15.66 8.08
C SER A 16 21.71 -16.62 8.56
N SER A 17 21.93 -16.71 9.89
CA SER A 17 22.85 -17.67 10.51
C SER A 17 22.38 -19.12 10.44
N GLY A 18 21.10 -19.35 10.08
CA GLY A 18 20.47 -20.68 10.13
C GLY A 18 20.19 -21.15 11.57
N GLY A 19 19.78 -22.39 11.71
CA GLY A 19 19.63 -23.11 13.00
C GLY A 19 18.19 -23.44 13.33
N ASP A 20 17.34 -22.47 13.62
CA ASP A 20 15.93 -22.72 13.96
C ASP A 20 15.06 -22.81 12.71
N GLU A 21 13.93 -23.50 12.84
CA GLU A 21 12.87 -23.49 11.83
C GLU A 21 12.33 -22.07 11.67
N PRO A 22 12.06 -21.60 10.44
CA PRO A 22 11.43 -20.31 10.21
C PRO A 22 10.08 -20.19 10.92
N LEU A 23 9.81 -19.03 11.49
CA LEU A 23 8.47 -18.66 11.93
C LEU A 23 7.64 -18.39 10.68
N ARG A 24 6.49 -19.03 10.53
CA ARG A 24 5.62 -18.86 9.37
C ARG A 24 4.16 -18.87 9.77
N ASP A 25 3.43 -17.94 9.21
CA ASP A 25 1.98 -17.92 9.22
C ASP A 25 1.51 -17.69 7.77
N PRO A 26 0.92 -18.71 7.12
CA PRO A 26 0.43 -18.59 5.76
C PRO A 26 -1.01 -18.04 5.68
N ASP A 27 -1.64 -17.70 6.79
CA ASP A 27 -3.01 -17.20 6.81
C ASP A 27 -3.09 -15.79 6.20
N HIS A 28 -4.20 -15.52 5.53
CA HIS A 28 -4.50 -14.22 4.94
C HIS A 28 -5.64 -13.54 5.66
N TYR A 29 -5.53 -12.24 5.87
CA TYR A 29 -6.53 -11.44 6.57
C TYR A 29 -6.91 -10.21 5.75
N VAL A 30 -8.20 -9.97 5.60
CA VAL A 30 -8.72 -8.68 5.15
C VAL A 30 -8.85 -7.77 6.36
N VAL A 31 -8.21 -6.62 6.31
CA VAL A 31 -8.14 -5.64 7.41
C VAL A 31 -8.71 -4.30 6.94
N ASP A 32 -9.66 -3.74 7.70
CA ASP A 32 -10.10 -2.34 7.51
C ASP A 32 -9.20 -1.40 8.34
N LEU A 33 -8.23 -0.77 7.68
CA LEU A 33 -7.28 0.14 8.33
C LEU A 33 -7.95 1.37 8.96
N MET A 34 -9.17 1.74 8.52
CA MET A 34 -9.94 2.84 9.11
C MET A 34 -10.60 2.46 10.44
N ARG A 35 -10.58 1.17 10.81
CA ARG A 35 -11.22 0.62 12.02
C ARG A 35 -10.26 -0.10 12.94
N LEU A 36 -8.96 0.03 12.71
CA LEU A 36 -7.97 -0.57 13.59
C LEU A 36 -8.10 -0.03 15.02
N PRO A 37 -8.02 -0.88 16.05
CA PRO A 37 -7.91 -0.43 17.42
C PRO A 37 -6.61 0.34 17.65
N ALA A 38 -6.57 1.19 18.67
CA ALA A 38 -5.33 1.86 19.06
C ALA A 38 -4.27 0.80 19.41
N GLY A 39 -3.18 0.76 18.66
CA GLY A 39 -2.11 -0.25 18.79
C GLY A 39 -2.09 -1.33 17.72
N GLY A 40 -3.06 -1.31 16.79
CA GLY A 40 -3.13 -2.26 15.69
C GLY A 40 -3.92 -3.52 16.01
N PHE A 41 -3.96 -4.45 15.09
CA PHE A 41 -4.57 -5.77 15.19
C PHE A 41 -3.45 -6.83 15.26
N ILE A 42 -3.62 -7.83 16.12
CA ILE A 42 -2.68 -8.97 16.20
C ILE A 42 -3.10 -9.99 15.12
N LEU A 43 -2.26 -10.15 14.12
CA LEU A 43 -2.49 -11.13 13.04
C LEU A 43 -2.12 -12.53 13.52
N THR A 44 -0.97 -12.70 14.16
CA THR A 44 -0.47 -13.99 14.62
C THR A 44 0.41 -13.86 15.85
N GLU A 45 0.56 -14.95 16.60
CA GLU A 45 1.44 -15.04 17.77
C GLU A 45 2.26 -16.33 17.72
N PHE A 46 3.56 -16.21 17.98
CA PHE A 46 4.46 -17.36 18.11
C PHE A 46 4.95 -17.48 19.56
N ASN A 47 4.88 -18.68 20.10
CA ASN A 47 5.36 -19.00 21.44
C ASN A 47 6.69 -19.74 21.39
N ASP A 48 7.44 -19.70 22.49
CA ASP A 48 8.73 -20.40 22.66
C ASP A 48 9.77 -20.06 21.57
N VAL A 49 9.73 -18.82 21.08
CA VAL A 49 10.66 -18.32 20.08
C VAL A 49 12.04 -18.07 20.70
N ALA A 50 13.09 -18.52 19.99
CA ALA A 50 14.47 -18.34 20.45
C ALA A 50 14.80 -16.86 20.73
N ALA A 51 15.45 -16.59 21.89
CA ALA A 51 15.84 -15.25 22.34
C ALA A 51 17.06 -14.76 21.56
N GLU A 52 16.88 -14.47 20.29
CA GLU A 52 17.92 -14.10 19.34
C GLU A 52 17.40 -13.06 18.34
N ARG A 53 18.23 -12.64 17.39
CA ARG A 53 17.83 -11.78 16.26
C ARG A 53 17.32 -12.64 15.11
N TRP A 54 16.14 -12.26 14.62
CA TRP A 54 15.49 -12.76 13.42
C TRP A 54 15.65 -11.69 12.34
N ASP A 55 16.69 -11.82 11.52
CA ASP A 55 17.16 -10.77 10.62
C ASP A 55 16.58 -10.83 9.19
N ARG A 56 15.78 -11.85 8.91
CA ARG A 56 15.04 -11.96 7.66
C ARG A 56 13.55 -12.01 7.96
N VAL A 57 12.87 -10.92 7.66
CA VAL A 57 11.43 -10.77 7.88
C VAL A 57 10.77 -10.40 6.57
N GLY A 58 9.61 -10.98 6.32
CA GLY A 58 8.78 -10.69 5.17
C GLY A 58 7.31 -10.93 5.46
N TYR A 59 6.48 -10.38 4.59
CA TYR A 59 5.03 -10.59 4.56
C TYR A 59 4.51 -10.25 3.17
N SER A 60 3.22 -10.47 2.94
CA SER A 60 2.58 -10.18 1.65
C SER A 60 1.35 -9.30 1.81
N LEU A 61 1.03 -8.58 0.76
CA LEU A 61 -0.29 -8.03 0.48
C LEU A 61 -0.87 -8.83 -0.70
N PRO A 62 -1.37 -10.06 -0.49
CA PRO A 62 -1.83 -10.91 -1.57
C PRO A 62 -3.17 -10.45 -2.12
N ASN A 63 -3.53 -10.91 -3.31
CA ASN A 63 -4.90 -10.80 -3.78
C ASN A 63 -5.81 -11.66 -2.90
N ALA A 64 -6.95 -11.10 -2.46
CA ALA A 64 -7.88 -11.83 -1.61
C ALA A 64 -8.49 -13.02 -2.34
N ASP A 65 -8.55 -14.15 -1.66
CA ASP A 65 -9.21 -15.36 -2.11
C ASP A 65 -10.14 -15.92 -1.00
N ASP A 66 -10.74 -17.08 -1.23
CA ASP A 66 -11.70 -17.69 -0.31
C ASP A 66 -11.08 -18.17 1.02
N THR A 67 -9.75 -18.28 1.10
CA THR A 67 -9.03 -18.61 2.33
C THR A 67 -8.86 -17.42 3.26
N ALA A 68 -8.95 -16.18 2.74
CA ALA A 68 -8.78 -14.96 3.52
C ALA A 68 -9.86 -14.85 4.63
N GLN A 69 -9.44 -14.42 5.81
CA GLN A 69 -10.28 -14.23 6.99
C GLN A 69 -10.56 -12.73 7.21
N ALA A 70 -11.69 -12.40 7.85
CA ALA A 70 -11.90 -11.02 8.31
C ALA A 70 -11.13 -10.80 9.60
N ALA A 71 -10.26 -9.80 9.65
CA ALA A 71 -9.60 -9.38 10.87
C ALA A 71 -10.60 -8.76 11.87
N ASP A 72 -10.27 -8.74 13.16
CA ASP A 72 -11.10 -8.10 14.18
C ASP A 72 -11.36 -6.62 13.84
N GLY A 73 -12.64 -6.24 13.89
CA GLY A 73 -13.09 -4.90 13.49
C GLY A 73 -13.42 -4.76 11.99
N THR A 74 -13.04 -5.72 11.15
CA THR A 74 -13.41 -5.75 9.73
C THR A 74 -14.78 -6.43 9.56
N ALA A 75 -15.67 -5.81 8.79
CA ALA A 75 -16.97 -6.40 8.53
C ALA A 75 -16.85 -7.61 7.59
N ALA A 76 -17.62 -8.69 7.87
CA ALA A 76 -17.64 -9.87 7.00
C ALA A 76 -17.99 -9.52 5.53
N ALA A 77 -18.88 -8.56 5.32
CA ALA A 77 -19.23 -8.07 3.99
C ALA A 77 -18.06 -7.42 3.25
N ASP A 78 -17.15 -6.76 3.96
CA ASP A 78 -15.93 -6.17 3.37
C ASP A 78 -14.95 -7.27 2.95
N ARG A 79 -14.78 -8.31 3.79
CA ARG A 79 -14.01 -9.51 3.42
C ARG A 79 -14.58 -10.18 2.19
N ASP A 80 -15.89 -10.43 2.17
CA ASP A 80 -16.54 -11.10 1.04
C ASP A 80 -16.43 -10.28 -0.25
N PHE A 81 -16.53 -8.96 -0.15
CA PHE A 81 -16.30 -8.05 -1.26
C PHE A 81 -14.87 -8.14 -1.81
N MET A 82 -13.85 -8.10 -0.94
CA MET A 82 -12.44 -8.22 -1.35
C MET A 82 -12.17 -9.55 -2.04
N VAL A 83 -12.69 -10.66 -1.48
CA VAL A 83 -12.56 -12.01 -2.05
C VAL A 83 -13.27 -12.11 -3.41
N GLN A 84 -14.50 -11.64 -3.52
CA GLN A 84 -15.25 -11.70 -4.77
C GLN A 84 -14.55 -10.93 -5.89
N ALA A 85 -13.92 -9.81 -5.55
CA ALA A 85 -13.23 -8.95 -6.51
C ALA A 85 -11.77 -9.37 -6.75
N GLY A 86 -11.18 -10.21 -5.90
CA GLY A 86 -9.77 -10.59 -5.95
C GLY A 86 -8.83 -9.41 -5.69
N TYR A 87 -9.21 -8.49 -4.81
CA TYR A 87 -8.41 -7.30 -4.54
C TYR A 87 -7.38 -7.55 -3.44
N SER A 88 -6.17 -7.02 -3.63
CA SER A 88 -5.18 -6.89 -2.55
C SER A 88 -5.44 -5.63 -1.72
N ILE A 89 -6.00 -4.59 -2.34
CA ILE A 89 -6.32 -3.32 -1.71
C ILE A 89 -7.61 -2.72 -2.28
N TYR A 90 -8.38 -2.07 -1.41
CA TYR A 90 -9.53 -1.26 -1.80
C TYR A 90 -9.63 0.01 -0.97
N VAL A 91 -9.83 1.15 -1.62
CA VAL A 91 -9.94 2.44 -0.95
C VAL A 91 -11.13 3.23 -1.44
N GLU A 92 -11.76 3.96 -0.50
CA GLU A 92 -12.68 5.06 -0.80
C GLU A 92 -12.14 6.33 -0.15
N GLY A 93 -12.17 7.43 -0.87
CA GLY A 93 -11.69 8.69 -0.36
C GLY A 93 -12.28 9.90 -1.05
N THR A 94 -11.98 11.05 -0.45
CA THR A 94 -12.36 12.35 -0.97
C THR A 94 -11.17 13.29 -0.81
N ILE A 95 -10.82 14.00 -1.86
CA ILE A 95 -9.94 15.16 -1.77
C ILE A 95 -10.80 16.42 -1.81
N SER A 96 -10.45 17.42 -1.01
CA SER A 96 -11.19 18.67 -0.95
C SER A 96 -10.22 19.86 -0.84
N LYS A 97 -10.47 20.87 -1.66
CA LYS A 97 -9.73 22.14 -1.64
C LYS A 97 -10.71 23.24 -2.04
N PRO A 98 -10.93 24.30 -1.25
CA PRO A 98 -11.94 25.33 -1.53
C PRO A 98 -11.83 25.95 -2.93
N ASP A 99 -10.61 26.18 -3.43
CA ASP A 99 -10.34 26.70 -4.78
C ASP A 99 -9.80 25.59 -5.71
N GLY A 100 -10.21 24.32 -5.47
CA GLY A 100 -9.79 23.18 -6.24
C GLY A 100 -10.25 23.27 -7.69
N GLN A 101 -9.41 22.77 -8.58
CA GLN A 101 -9.68 22.69 -10.01
C GLN A 101 -9.31 21.29 -10.52
N SER A 102 -10.01 20.85 -11.55
CA SER A 102 -9.62 19.73 -12.42
C SER A 102 -9.15 20.32 -13.74
N CYS A 103 -7.93 20.01 -14.13
CA CYS A 103 -7.32 20.51 -15.36
C CYS A 103 -7.16 19.38 -16.38
N THR A 104 -7.38 19.68 -17.65
CA THR A 104 -7.19 18.70 -18.73
C THR A 104 -5.75 18.15 -18.68
N PRO A 105 -5.55 16.83 -18.62
CA PRO A 105 -4.24 16.22 -18.58
C PRO A 105 -3.33 16.68 -19.73
N GLY A 106 -2.19 17.32 -19.37
CA GLY A 106 -1.25 17.91 -20.32
C GLY A 106 -1.58 19.33 -20.79
N ASP A 107 -2.69 19.93 -20.29
CA ASP A 107 -3.05 21.33 -20.56
C ASP A 107 -3.48 22.06 -19.27
N PRO A 108 -2.53 22.61 -18.52
CA PRO A 108 -2.80 23.28 -17.24
C PRO A 108 -3.55 24.63 -17.40
N MET A 109 -3.83 25.05 -18.62
CA MET A 109 -4.60 26.29 -18.88
C MET A 109 -6.09 26.02 -19.06
N THR A 110 -6.49 24.75 -19.25
CA THR A 110 -7.89 24.34 -19.42
C THR A 110 -8.34 23.64 -18.16
N CYS A 111 -8.86 24.39 -17.21
CA CYS A 111 -9.29 23.87 -15.91
C CYS A 111 -10.75 24.24 -15.62
N THR A 112 -11.45 23.38 -14.91
CA THR A 112 -12.80 23.60 -14.37
C THR A 112 -12.77 23.57 -12.83
N PRO A 113 -13.67 24.31 -12.12
CA PRO A 113 -13.75 24.22 -10.67
C PRO A 113 -14.10 22.80 -10.22
N ALA A 114 -13.28 22.25 -9.33
CA ALA A 114 -13.47 20.93 -8.71
C ALA A 114 -13.08 21.02 -7.21
N PRO A 115 -13.91 21.65 -6.37
CA PRO A 115 -13.59 21.84 -4.95
C PRO A 115 -13.58 20.54 -4.16
N THR A 116 -14.20 19.50 -4.70
CA THR A 116 -14.27 18.16 -4.08
C THR A 116 -14.28 17.12 -5.17
N VAL A 117 -13.41 16.11 -5.05
CA VAL A 117 -13.38 14.94 -5.93
C VAL A 117 -13.33 13.69 -5.06
N THR A 118 -14.16 12.72 -5.40
CA THR A 118 -14.23 11.41 -4.76
C THR A 118 -13.51 10.35 -5.58
N PHE A 119 -13.20 9.25 -4.94
CA PHE A 119 -12.65 8.07 -5.63
C PHE A 119 -12.98 6.78 -4.88
N LYS A 120 -13.10 5.68 -5.65
CA LYS A 120 -13.29 4.32 -5.17
C LYS A 120 -12.47 3.37 -6.03
N TRP A 121 -11.37 2.88 -5.47
CA TRP A 121 -10.42 2.09 -6.24
C TRP A 121 -10.15 0.74 -5.59
N GLY A 122 -10.30 -0.32 -6.37
CA GLY A 122 -9.92 -1.68 -6.01
C GLY A 122 -8.86 -2.21 -6.96
N LEU A 123 -7.76 -2.73 -6.42
CA LEU A 123 -6.63 -3.21 -7.21
C LEU A 123 -6.25 -4.64 -6.82
N ALA A 124 -6.06 -5.48 -7.84
CA ALA A 124 -5.47 -6.79 -7.72
C ALA A 124 -3.95 -6.67 -7.95
N ALA A 125 -3.27 -5.99 -7.03
CA ALA A 125 -1.85 -5.65 -7.11
C ALA A 125 -1.04 -6.42 -6.06
N GLY A 126 -1.27 -7.74 -5.98
CA GLY A 126 -0.61 -8.61 -5.02
C GLY A 126 0.91 -8.42 -5.02
N THR A 127 1.50 -8.28 -3.83
CA THR A 127 2.92 -7.99 -3.65
C THR A 127 3.45 -8.65 -2.40
N SER A 128 4.62 -9.28 -2.47
CA SER A 128 5.34 -9.77 -1.31
C SER A 128 6.57 -8.92 -1.01
N PHE A 129 6.87 -8.80 0.27
CA PHE A 129 7.99 -8.02 0.80
C PHE A 129 8.93 -8.94 1.57
N ALA A 130 10.22 -8.63 1.55
CA ALA A 130 11.23 -9.40 2.29
C ALA A 130 12.38 -8.51 2.75
N ASP A 131 13.22 -9.08 3.62
CA ASP A 131 14.39 -8.40 4.17
C ASP A 131 14.04 -7.04 4.82
N CYS A 132 12.87 -7.01 5.51
CA CYS A 132 12.38 -5.82 6.19
C CYS A 132 13.36 -5.33 7.26
N ALA A 133 13.58 -4.03 7.32
CA ALA A 133 14.44 -3.38 8.29
C ALA A 133 13.65 -2.30 9.05
N SER A 134 13.96 -2.09 10.32
CA SER A 134 13.41 -1.00 11.14
C SER A 134 13.89 0.37 10.65
N PRO A 135 13.28 1.49 11.10
CA PRO A 135 13.62 2.84 10.62
C PRO A 135 15.09 3.24 10.82
N ASP A 136 15.80 2.60 11.73
CA ASP A 136 17.26 2.77 11.94
C ASP A 136 18.12 1.89 11.02
N GLY A 137 17.51 1.20 10.05
CA GLY A 137 18.18 0.33 9.08
C GLY A 137 18.60 -1.03 9.63
N VAL A 138 18.14 -1.40 10.83
CA VAL A 138 18.48 -2.69 11.43
C VAL A 138 17.55 -3.77 10.91
N ALA A 139 18.10 -4.80 10.25
CA ALA A 139 17.35 -5.89 9.67
C ALA A 139 16.56 -6.68 10.73
N GLY A 140 15.27 -6.89 10.45
CA GLY A 140 14.38 -7.70 11.26
C GLY A 140 14.18 -7.20 12.70
N PHE A 141 14.09 -8.14 13.65
CA PHE A 141 13.81 -7.85 15.06
C PHE A 141 14.60 -8.76 16.01
N ALA A 142 14.69 -8.40 17.28
CA ALA A 142 15.29 -9.22 18.31
C ALA A 142 14.25 -9.67 19.34
N VAL A 143 14.26 -10.94 19.71
CA VAL A 143 13.49 -11.49 20.83
C VAL A 143 14.35 -11.44 22.08
N PRO A 144 13.97 -10.70 23.14
CA PRO A 144 14.73 -10.64 24.39
C PRO A 144 14.57 -11.93 25.21
N SER A 145 15.60 -12.30 25.97
CA SER A 145 15.52 -13.47 26.85
C SER A 145 14.41 -13.31 27.88
N GLY A 146 13.46 -14.24 27.88
CA GLY A 146 12.30 -14.23 28.80
C GLY A 146 11.31 -13.08 28.58
N GLY A 147 11.38 -12.41 27.43
CA GLY A 147 10.50 -11.30 27.06
C GLY A 147 9.70 -11.57 25.80
N THR A 148 8.97 -10.54 25.35
CA THR A 148 8.16 -10.54 24.12
C THR A 148 8.72 -9.51 23.15
N ALA A 149 8.76 -9.85 21.86
CA ALA A 149 8.95 -8.90 20.77
C ALA A 149 7.62 -8.67 20.06
N GLN A 150 7.29 -7.42 19.77
CA GLN A 150 6.16 -7.06 18.93
C GLN A 150 6.70 -6.49 17.62
N ILE A 151 6.21 -7.01 16.53
CA ILE A 151 6.55 -6.54 15.18
C ILE A 151 5.29 -6.02 14.49
N LYS A 152 5.48 -5.04 13.61
CA LYS A 152 4.37 -4.35 12.96
C LYS A 152 4.66 -4.18 11.47
N PRO A 153 4.06 -4.96 10.58
CA PRO A 153 3.86 -4.50 9.20
C PRO A 153 3.13 -3.17 9.21
N THR A 154 3.59 -2.23 8.42
CA THR A 154 2.99 -0.89 8.31
C THR A 154 2.53 -0.68 6.87
N ILE A 155 1.39 -0.03 6.67
CA ILE A 155 0.85 0.27 5.34
C ILE A 155 0.75 1.77 5.17
N HIS A 156 1.48 2.30 4.21
CA HIS A 156 1.53 3.73 3.92
C HIS A 156 0.51 4.14 2.86
N GLY A 157 -0.66 4.58 3.29
CA GLY A 157 -1.76 5.01 2.40
C GLY A 157 -1.55 6.36 1.73
N ASP A 158 -0.37 6.95 1.79
CA ASP A 158 -0.02 8.20 1.13
C ASP A 158 0.95 8.05 -0.05
N HIS A 159 1.42 6.82 -0.34
CA HIS A 159 2.35 6.58 -1.44
C HIS A 159 1.79 6.95 -2.82
N TRP A 160 0.51 6.77 -3.08
CA TRP A 160 -0.09 7.22 -4.36
C TRP A 160 -0.11 8.74 -4.56
N PHE A 161 0.20 9.51 -3.52
CA PHE A 161 0.44 10.96 -3.65
C PHE A 161 1.90 11.32 -3.91
N PHE A 162 2.82 10.34 -3.85
CA PHE A 162 4.24 10.60 -4.00
C PHE A 162 4.61 10.91 -5.45
N THR A 163 5.52 11.85 -5.64
CA THR A 163 6.06 12.17 -6.97
C THR A 163 7.19 11.23 -7.39
N ASN A 164 7.76 10.49 -6.46
CA ASN A 164 8.80 9.51 -6.71
C ASN A 164 8.30 8.11 -6.35
N ILE A 165 8.48 7.17 -7.28
CA ILE A 165 8.04 5.79 -7.14
C ILE A 165 9.19 4.84 -6.76
N THR A 166 10.39 5.37 -6.59
CA THR A 166 11.55 4.58 -6.16
C THR A 166 11.39 4.27 -4.69
N GLN A 167 11.35 2.99 -4.34
CA GLN A 167 11.30 2.53 -2.96
C GLN A 167 12.52 3.05 -2.18
N GLY A 168 12.32 3.46 -0.92
CA GLY A 168 13.37 4.03 -0.09
C GLY A 168 13.84 5.43 -0.51
N ALA A 169 13.07 6.14 -1.34
CA ALA A 169 13.43 7.50 -1.74
C ALA A 169 13.34 8.46 -0.55
N GLU A 170 14.47 9.10 -0.19
CA GLU A 170 14.59 9.98 0.98
C GLU A 170 13.76 11.27 0.88
N VAL A 171 13.55 11.78 -0.34
CA VAL A 171 12.82 13.03 -0.58
C VAL A 171 11.67 12.77 -1.54
N THR A 172 10.45 12.90 -1.04
CA THR A 172 9.24 12.70 -1.82
C THR A 172 8.25 13.83 -1.56
N GLU A 173 7.80 14.49 -2.63
CA GLU A 173 6.68 15.42 -2.54
C GLU A 173 5.36 14.66 -2.64
N ARG A 174 4.33 15.14 -1.93
CA ARG A 174 2.97 14.62 -2.02
C ARG A 174 2.12 15.54 -2.88
N ARG A 175 1.50 14.98 -3.93
CA ARG A 175 0.63 15.71 -4.86
C ARG A 175 -0.65 14.93 -5.10
N ALA A 176 -1.78 15.48 -4.67
CA ALA A 176 -3.10 14.88 -4.88
C ALA A 176 -3.83 15.45 -6.11
N GLN A 177 -3.29 16.50 -6.74
CA GLN A 177 -3.93 17.20 -7.86
C GLN A 177 -4.26 16.27 -9.03
N TRP A 178 -3.40 15.28 -9.30
CA TRP A 178 -3.60 14.34 -10.40
C TRP A 178 -4.92 13.56 -10.32
N ILE A 179 -5.46 13.37 -9.10
CA ILE A 179 -6.75 12.70 -8.90
C ILE A 179 -7.85 13.56 -9.52
N ALA A 180 -7.85 14.86 -9.24
CA ALA A 180 -8.83 15.77 -9.84
C ALA A 180 -8.63 15.94 -11.36
N ASP A 181 -7.37 15.97 -11.82
CA ASP A 181 -7.06 16.12 -13.23
C ASP A 181 -7.39 14.86 -14.06
N ALA A 182 -7.54 13.71 -13.40
CA ALA A 182 -7.93 12.46 -14.03
C ALA A 182 -9.46 12.29 -14.17
N ASP A 183 -10.27 13.09 -13.47
CA ASP A 183 -11.72 13.18 -13.62
C ASP A 183 -12.05 13.83 -14.99
N ALA A 184 -12.17 12.99 -16.02
CA ALA A 184 -12.20 13.43 -17.41
C ALA A 184 -13.56 13.99 -17.84
N ASP A 185 -14.64 13.54 -17.23
CA ASP A 185 -16.00 14.00 -17.51
C ASP A 185 -16.49 15.08 -16.54
N HIS A 186 -15.64 15.39 -15.51
CA HIS A 186 -15.87 16.42 -14.51
C HIS A 186 -17.15 16.19 -13.67
N ASP A 187 -17.49 14.93 -13.40
CA ASP A 187 -18.62 14.58 -12.56
C ASP A 187 -18.30 14.60 -11.05
N GLY A 188 -17.01 14.74 -10.70
CA GLY A 188 -16.48 14.81 -9.33
C GLY A 188 -16.16 13.44 -8.75
N ASP A 189 -16.08 12.39 -9.56
CA ASP A 189 -15.66 11.05 -9.16
C ASP A 189 -14.56 10.52 -10.10
N THR A 190 -13.36 10.30 -9.60
CA THR A 190 -12.27 9.76 -10.41
C THR A 190 -12.30 8.24 -10.41
N THR A 191 -12.68 7.66 -11.51
CA THR A 191 -12.86 6.22 -11.70
C THR A 191 -11.58 5.52 -12.18
N LEU A 192 -11.50 4.19 -11.96
CA LEU A 192 -10.40 3.39 -12.53
C LEU A 192 -10.39 3.38 -14.06
N ASP A 193 -11.56 3.54 -14.71
CA ASP A 193 -11.64 3.57 -16.18
C ASP A 193 -11.05 4.87 -16.73
N GLU A 194 -11.27 5.99 -16.08
CA GLU A 194 -10.62 7.26 -16.41
C GLU A 194 -9.11 7.19 -16.22
N LEU A 195 -8.65 6.58 -15.11
CA LEU A 195 -7.23 6.36 -14.89
C LEU A 195 -6.60 5.50 -16.00
N ARG A 196 -7.29 4.45 -16.47
CA ARG A 196 -6.83 3.62 -17.59
C ARG A 196 -6.82 4.37 -18.92
N ALA A 197 -7.76 5.30 -19.12
CA ALA A 197 -7.85 6.09 -20.33
C ALA A 197 -6.82 7.23 -20.37
N THR A 198 -6.29 7.66 -19.23
CA THR A 198 -5.40 8.83 -19.12
C THR A 198 -3.94 8.43 -19.20
N PRO A 199 -3.19 8.92 -20.24
CA PRO A 199 -1.75 8.65 -20.33
C PRO A 199 -0.97 9.23 -19.15
N ALA A 200 -0.13 8.41 -18.52
CA ALA A 200 0.71 8.80 -17.38
C ALA A 200 1.58 10.04 -17.67
N ALA A 201 2.17 10.12 -18.86
CA ALA A 201 3.01 11.24 -19.26
C ALA A 201 2.31 12.61 -19.25
N LYS A 202 0.98 12.62 -19.27
CA LYS A 202 0.20 13.86 -19.20
C LYS A 202 -0.10 14.31 -17.76
N LEU A 203 -0.19 13.37 -16.82
CA LEU A 203 -0.48 13.66 -15.41
C LEU A 203 0.78 13.75 -14.56
N PHE A 204 1.83 13.02 -14.92
CA PHE A 204 3.05 12.86 -14.12
C PHE A 204 4.32 13.32 -14.89
N PRO A 205 4.32 14.55 -15.44
CA PRO A 205 5.48 15.03 -16.17
C PRO A 205 6.65 15.35 -15.23
N ALA A 206 7.88 15.15 -15.71
CA ALA A 206 9.10 15.40 -14.93
C ALA A 206 9.24 16.87 -14.49
N GLU A 207 8.68 17.81 -15.24
CA GLU A 207 8.67 19.25 -14.93
C GLU A 207 7.88 19.57 -13.64
N LEU A 208 6.96 18.71 -13.26
CA LEU A 208 6.25 18.76 -11.98
C LEU A 208 6.93 17.95 -10.88
N GLY A 209 8.17 17.49 -11.08
CA GLY A 209 8.95 16.75 -10.09
C GLY A 209 8.66 15.25 -10.03
N TYR A 210 7.89 14.70 -10.98
CA TYR A 210 7.66 13.26 -11.01
C TYR A 210 8.88 12.49 -11.50
N ASN A 211 9.23 11.42 -10.79
CA ASN A 211 10.26 10.46 -11.17
C ASN A 211 9.67 9.04 -11.14
N LEU A 212 9.40 8.50 -12.32
CA LEU A 212 8.78 7.18 -12.49
C LEU A 212 9.81 6.10 -12.84
N SER A 213 11.10 6.42 -12.85
CA SER A 213 12.16 5.51 -13.32
C SER A 213 12.40 4.31 -12.39
N GLY A 214 11.97 4.39 -11.12
CA GLY A 214 12.11 3.32 -10.14
C GLY A 214 10.92 2.34 -10.09
N ALA A 215 9.94 2.50 -10.98
CA ALA A 215 8.75 1.66 -11.00
C ALA A 215 9.09 0.19 -11.30
N LEU A 216 8.45 -0.73 -10.57
CA LEU A 216 8.60 -2.17 -10.74
C LEU A 216 7.81 -2.72 -11.95
N ILE A 217 6.85 -1.94 -12.44
CA ILE A 217 6.04 -2.23 -13.62
C ILE A 217 6.13 -1.07 -14.63
N PRO A 218 5.90 -1.32 -15.92
CA PRO A 218 5.82 -0.25 -16.91
C PRO A 218 4.67 0.71 -16.60
N ILE A 219 4.90 2.03 -16.62
CA ILE A 219 3.89 3.05 -16.41
C ILE A 219 3.52 3.70 -17.74
N VAL A 220 2.35 3.40 -18.26
CA VAL A 220 1.79 3.93 -19.50
C VAL A 220 0.58 4.83 -19.21
N THR A 221 -0.26 4.43 -18.27
CA THR A 221 -1.49 5.12 -17.86
C THR A 221 -1.42 5.59 -16.41
N ALA A 222 -2.36 6.43 -16.00
CA ALA A 222 -2.50 6.82 -14.60
C ALA A 222 -2.86 5.63 -13.69
N TYR A 223 -3.57 4.63 -14.24
CA TYR A 223 -3.83 3.39 -13.54
C TYR A 223 -2.53 2.62 -13.22
N ASP A 224 -1.61 2.52 -14.18
CA ASP A 224 -0.32 1.85 -13.96
C ASP A 224 0.51 2.56 -12.89
N TYR A 225 0.45 3.90 -12.85
CA TYR A 225 1.09 4.68 -11.78
C TYR A 225 0.49 4.35 -10.40
N LEU A 226 -0.84 4.34 -10.30
CA LEU A 226 -1.52 3.97 -9.06
C LEU A 226 -1.17 2.55 -8.64
N GLU A 227 -1.19 1.58 -9.56
CA GLU A 227 -0.82 0.19 -9.29
C GLU A 227 0.63 0.07 -8.84
N ALA A 228 1.55 0.78 -9.48
CA ALA A 228 2.96 0.77 -9.12
C ALA A 228 3.19 1.34 -7.70
N GLN A 229 2.48 2.40 -7.31
CA GLN A 229 2.53 2.96 -5.96
C GLN A 229 1.96 1.99 -4.92
N VAL A 230 0.86 1.28 -5.23
CA VAL A 230 0.29 0.27 -4.34
C VAL A 230 1.30 -0.84 -4.01
N ARG A 231 2.17 -1.18 -4.94
CA ARG A 231 3.21 -2.19 -4.74
C ARG A 231 4.37 -1.75 -3.83
N THR A 232 4.38 -0.49 -3.39
CA THR A 232 5.38 0.06 -2.46
C THR A 232 4.80 0.41 -1.08
N LEU A 233 3.53 0.07 -0.80
CA LEU A 233 2.85 0.49 0.44
C LEU A 233 3.34 -0.22 1.69
N GLY A 234 4.02 -1.34 1.56
CA GLY A 234 4.38 -2.20 2.67
C GLY A 234 5.70 -1.79 3.31
N ASP A 235 5.64 -1.43 4.58
CA ASP A 235 6.77 -1.04 5.41
C ASP A 235 6.84 -1.83 6.71
N PHE A 236 7.81 -1.54 7.55
CA PHE A 236 8.09 -2.30 8.77
C PHE A 236 8.39 -1.37 9.97
N GLN A 237 7.71 -1.62 11.10
CA GLN A 237 7.93 -0.86 12.34
C GLN A 237 7.73 0.66 12.19
N GLY A 238 6.79 1.08 11.38
CA GLY A 238 6.55 2.47 11.03
C GLY A 238 7.17 2.83 9.69
N GLU A 239 8.24 3.61 9.69
CA GLU A 239 8.94 4.12 8.49
C GLU A 239 10.13 3.22 8.08
N GLY A 240 10.14 1.96 8.49
CA GLY A 240 11.22 1.03 8.13
C GLY A 240 10.92 0.31 6.82
N GLU A 241 11.94 0.14 6.01
CA GLU A 241 11.83 -0.35 4.65
C GLU A 241 11.55 -1.86 4.55
N CYS A 242 10.64 -2.24 3.68
CA CYS A 242 10.42 -3.62 3.25
C CYS A 242 10.55 -3.72 1.74
N PRO A 243 11.71 -4.10 1.21
CA PRO A 243 11.88 -4.27 -0.22
C PRO A 243 10.87 -5.21 -0.84
N THR A 244 10.29 -4.81 -1.98
CA THR A 244 9.44 -5.69 -2.77
C THR A 244 10.25 -6.87 -3.28
N ARG A 245 9.80 -8.09 -2.98
CA ARG A 245 10.44 -9.34 -3.40
C ARG A 245 9.82 -9.89 -4.68
N GLU A 246 8.49 -9.92 -4.75
CA GLU A 246 7.75 -10.56 -5.82
C GLU A 246 6.41 -9.86 -6.06
N LEU A 247 5.98 -9.83 -7.32
CA LEU A 247 4.63 -9.43 -7.71
C LEU A 247 3.76 -10.70 -7.82
N LEU A 248 2.63 -10.72 -7.10
CA LEU A 248 1.75 -11.87 -6.95
C LEU A 248 0.53 -11.80 -7.88
#